data_93690a609099b88ab21a9cefa592850f
#
_entry.id   93690a609099b88ab21a9cefa592850f
#
_cell.length_a   1.000
_cell.length_b   1.000
_cell.length_c   1.000
_cell.angle_alpha   90.00
_cell.angle_beta   90.00
_cell.angle_gamma   90.00
#
_symmetry.space_group_name_H-M   'P 1'
#
loop_
_entity.id
_entity.type
_entity.pdbx_description
1 polymer ?
#
loop_
_entity_poly.entity_id
_entity_poly.type
_entity_poly.pdbx_seq_one_letter_code
_entity_poly.pdbx_strand_id
1 'polypeptide(L)'
;MDEKIADTNIFIKIFRGDANLKKQIELLNVAVSSIVLLELLQGSKDKAELRQIEKYLARFAVLHFNENISKKAIELVKNYSKSHGLLLADVIIAATCLEKDWELITFNTKDFKFIRGLKLFSKI
;
A
#
# COMPACT_ATOMS: atom_id res chain seq x y z
N MET A 1 17.46 -8.49 0.84
CA MET A 1 16.98 -7.11 1.09
C MET A 1 15.53 -7.15 1.51
N ASP A 2 15.19 -6.29 2.46
CA ASP A 2 13.84 -6.28 3.00
C ASP A 2 12.93 -5.41 2.15
N GLU A 3 12.17 -6.04 1.28
CA GLU A 3 11.19 -5.34 0.46
C GLU A 3 10.00 -4.91 1.33
N LYS A 4 9.42 -3.77 0.97
CA LYS A 4 8.30 -3.17 1.69
C LYS A 4 7.24 -2.70 0.72
N ILE A 5 6.01 -2.64 1.20
CA ILE A 5 4.88 -2.09 0.46
C ILE A 5 4.37 -0.89 1.24
N ALA A 6 4.21 0.25 0.57
CA ALA A 6 3.66 1.44 1.20
C ALA A 6 2.17 1.57 0.83
N ASP A 7 1.35 1.98 1.80
CA ASP A 7 -0.06 2.19 1.53
C ASP A 7 -0.28 3.55 0.84
N THR A 8 -1.52 3.79 0.42
CA THR A 8 -1.90 4.97 -0.36
C THR A 8 -1.56 6.28 0.36
N ASN A 9 -1.79 6.36 1.67
CA ASN A 9 -1.60 7.61 2.41
C ASN A 9 -0.13 8.05 2.49
N ILE A 10 0.80 7.11 2.42
CA ILE A 10 2.23 7.44 2.33
C ILE A 10 2.47 8.31 1.10
N PHE A 11 1.98 7.86 -0.06
CA PHE A 11 2.18 8.61 -1.31
C PHE A 11 1.39 9.91 -1.35
N ILE A 12 0.19 9.94 -0.77
CA ILE A 12 -0.58 11.18 -0.69
C ILE A 12 0.21 12.26 0.08
N LYS A 13 0.85 11.90 1.19
CA LYS A 13 1.68 12.85 1.94
C LYS A 13 2.88 13.32 1.13
N ILE A 14 3.52 12.42 0.38
CA ILE A 14 4.62 12.80 -0.51
C ILE A 14 4.14 13.82 -1.54
N PHE A 15 2.98 13.57 -2.18
CA PHE A 15 2.43 14.48 -3.18
C PHE A 15 1.99 15.82 -2.60
N ARG A 16 1.70 15.86 -1.29
CA ARG A 16 1.37 17.11 -0.59
C ARG A 16 2.61 17.88 -0.13
N GLY A 17 3.81 17.38 -0.44
CA GLY A 17 5.03 18.11 -0.19
C GLY A 17 5.86 17.66 1.02
N ASP A 18 5.61 16.46 1.56
CA ASP A 18 6.42 15.93 2.66
C ASP A 18 7.76 15.43 2.10
N ALA A 19 8.72 16.34 2.00
CA ALA A 19 10.03 16.06 1.40
C ALA A 19 10.84 15.05 2.22
N ASN A 20 10.71 15.07 3.52
CA ASN A 20 11.42 14.14 4.39
C ASN A 20 10.92 12.71 4.18
N LEU A 21 9.59 12.54 4.15
CA LEU A 21 8.99 11.24 3.89
C LEU A 21 9.38 10.72 2.50
N LYS A 22 9.34 11.60 1.48
CA LYS A 22 9.76 11.25 0.13
C LYS A 22 11.16 10.67 0.11
N LYS A 23 12.09 11.34 0.80
CA LYS A 23 13.48 10.91 0.88
C LYS A 23 13.60 9.54 1.57
N GLN A 24 12.89 9.35 2.67
CA GLN A 24 12.90 8.07 3.39
C GLN A 24 12.39 6.92 2.50
N ILE A 25 11.27 7.14 1.82
CA ILE A 25 10.67 6.12 0.95
C ILE A 25 11.60 5.78 -0.21
N GLU A 26 12.25 6.77 -0.79
CA GLU A 26 13.16 6.55 -1.92
C GLU A 26 14.44 5.81 -1.52
N LEU A 27 14.81 5.87 -0.25
CA LEU A 27 15.97 5.13 0.26
C LEU A 27 15.66 3.69 0.63
N LEU A 28 14.39 3.36 0.81
CA LEU A 28 13.94 2.01 1.13
C LEU A 28 13.62 1.24 -0.15
N ASN A 29 13.59 -0.08 -0.05
CA ASN A 29 13.21 -0.93 -1.17
C ASN A 29 11.69 -1.12 -1.16
N VAL A 30 10.97 -0.17 -1.78
CA VAL A 30 9.52 -0.09 -1.74
C VAL A 30 8.91 -0.47 -3.08
N ALA A 31 7.88 -1.31 -3.04
CA ALA A 31 7.04 -1.61 -4.20
C ALA A 31 5.64 -1.04 -3.97
N VAL A 32 4.88 -0.89 -5.02
CA VAL A 32 3.52 -0.34 -5.02
C VAL A 32 2.54 -1.42 -5.44
N SER A 33 1.55 -1.70 -4.60
CA SER A 33 0.45 -2.57 -5.00
C SER A 33 -0.39 -1.88 -6.08
N SER A 34 -0.89 -2.63 -7.07
CA SER A 34 -1.71 -2.04 -8.12
C SER A 34 -2.97 -1.37 -7.58
N ILE A 35 -3.51 -1.80 -6.43
CA ILE A 35 -4.65 -1.09 -5.83
C ILE A 35 -4.26 0.33 -5.37
N VAL A 36 -3.06 0.49 -4.84
CA VAL A 36 -2.55 1.81 -4.45
C VAL A 36 -2.40 2.70 -5.68
N LEU A 37 -1.81 2.15 -6.75
CA LEU A 37 -1.67 2.88 -8.02
C LEU A 37 -3.04 3.31 -8.54
N LEU A 38 -4.01 2.41 -8.55
CA LEU A 38 -5.37 2.71 -9.01
C LEU A 38 -6.01 3.83 -8.18
N GLU A 39 -5.88 3.78 -6.86
CA GLU A 39 -6.44 4.81 -5.99
C GLU A 39 -5.80 6.17 -6.24
N LEU A 40 -4.48 6.20 -6.39
CA LEU A 40 -3.77 7.46 -6.61
C LEU A 40 -4.12 8.08 -7.97
N LEU A 41 -4.20 7.25 -9.01
CA LEU A 41 -4.58 7.73 -10.35
C LEU A 41 -6.03 8.21 -10.36
N GLN A 42 -6.94 7.44 -9.74
CA GLN A 42 -8.35 7.82 -9.66
C GLN A 42 -8.55 9.13 -8.88
N GLY A 43 -7.72 9.35 -7.86
CA GLY A 43 -7.80 10.56 -7.03
C GLY A 43 -7.21 11.81 -7.65
N SER A 44 -6.59 11.72 -8.85
CA SER A 44 -6.03 12.89 -9.51
C SER A 44 -7.15 13.84 -9.96
N LYS A 45 -6.90 15.16 -9.83
CA LYS A 45 -7.92 16.16 -10.14
C LYS A 45 -8.05 16.43 -11.62
N ASP A 46 -7.00 16.18 -12.41
CA ASP A 46 -6.98 16.41 -13.85
C ASP A 46 -5.90 15.54 -14.51
N LYS A 47 -5.81 15.60 -15.85
CA LYS A 47 -4.86 14.80 -16.60
C LYS A 47 -3.40 15.18 -16.32
N ALA A 48 -3.14 16.45 -16.02
CA ALA A 48 -1.79 16.91 -15.72
C ALA A 48 -1.31 16.27 -14.41
N GLU A 49 -2.15 16.28 -13.38
CA GLU A 49 -1.82 15.64 -12.10
C GLU A 49 -1.67 14.13 -12.25
N LEU A 50 -2.55 13.49 -13.03
CA LEU A 50 -2.46 12.06 -13.30
C LEU A 50 -1.10 11.71 -13.89
N ARG A 51 -0.62 12.48 -14.88
CA ARG A 51 0.69 12.25 -15.49
C ARG A 51 1.84 12.45 -14.51
N GLN A 52 1.72 13.44 -13.62
CA GLN A 52 2.73 13.66 -12.58
C GLN A 52 2.81 12.48 -11.61
N ILE A 53 1.67 11.95 -11.22
CA ILE A 53 1.57 10.78 -10.35
C ILE A 53 2.21 9.57 -11.05
N GLU A 54 1.82 9.30 -12.28
CA GLU A 54 2.39 8.22 -13.07
C GLU A 54 3.91 8.31 -13.18
N LYS A 55 4.39 9.51 -13.48
CA LYS A 55 5.82 9.75 -13.64
C LYS A 55 6.58 9.47 -12.34
N TYR A 56 6.04 9.93 -11.22
CA TYR A 56 6.68 9.67 -9.93
C TYR A 56 6.68 8.19 -9.59
N LEU A 57 5.52 7.52 -9.76
CA LEU A 57 5.37 6.11 -9.39
C LEU A 57 6.11 5.16 -10.32
N ALA A 58 6.52 5.61 -11.51
CA ALA A 58 7.28 4.79 -12.45
C ALA A 58 8.63 4.33 -11.88
N ARG A 59 9.13 4.98 -10.84
CA ARG A 59 10.38 4.58 -10.17
C ARG A 59 10.22 3.35 -9.27
N PHE A 60 8.98 2.94 -9.00
CA PHE A 60 8.70 1.81 -8.10
C PHE A 60 8.21 0.60 -8.88
N ALA A 61 8.56 -0.60 -8.42
CA ALA A 61 7.99 -1.81 -8.97
C ALA A 61 6.51 -1.88 -8.59
N VAL A 62 5.67 -2.34 -9.51
CA VAL A 62 4.23 -2.52 -9.26
C VAL A 62 3.95 -4.00 -9.04
N LEU A 63 3.25 -4.30 -7.96
CA LEU A 63 2.79 -5.66 -7.66
C LEU A 63 1.34 -5.79 -8.10
N HIS A 64 1.11 -6.57 -9.13
CA HIS A 64 -0.21 -6.79 -9.69
C HIS A 64 -0.99 -7.85 -8.93
N PHE A 65 -2.31 -7.77 -9.03
CA PHE A 65 -3.19 -8.79 -8.48
C PHE A 65 -2.89 -10.14 -9.14
N ASN A 66 -2.99 -11.20 -8.33
CA ASN A 66 -2.91 -12.56 -8.85
C ASN A 66 -3.87 -13.44 -8.05
N GLU A 67 -3.96 -14.71 -8.45
CA GLU A 67 -4.88 -15.62 -7.81
C GLU A 67 -4.59 -15.80 -6.32
N ASN A 68 -3.31 -15.89 -5.95
CA ASN A 68 -2.94 -16.09 -4.54
C ASN A 68 -3.31 -14.89 -3.68
N ILE A 69 -3.10 -13.69 -4.18
CA ILE A 69 -3.50 -12.45 -3.48
C ILE A 69 -5.01 -12.42 -3.32
N SER A 70 -5.75 -12.78 -4.38
CA SER A 70 -7.20 -12.81 -4.34
C SER A 70 -7.71 -13.79 -3.28
N LYS A 71 -7.15 -14.99 -3.23
CA LYS A 71 -7.54 -16.00 -2.23
C LYS A 71 -7.24 -15.52 -0.81
N LYS A 72 -6.10 -14.91 -0.60
CA LYS A 72 -5.74 -14.35 0.69
C LYS A 72 -6.68 -13.22 1.10
N ALA A 73 -7.05 -12.35 0.16
CA ALA A 73 -8.00 -11.28 0.41
C ALA A 73 -9.36 -11.82 0.86
N ILE A 74 -9.83 -12.89 0.23
CA ILE A 74 -11.09 -13.54 0.62
C ILE A 74 -11.01 -14.04 2.07
N GLU A 75 -9.91 -14.67 2.45
CA GLU A 75 -9.70 -15.10 3.84
C GLU A 75 -9.77 -13.94 4.82
N LEU A 76 -9.10 -12.82 4.48
CA LEU A 76 -9.07 -11.65 5.36
C LEU A 76 -10.47 -11.07 5.56
N VAL A 77 -11.24 -10.98 4.48
CA VAL A 77 -12.62 -10.49 4.58
C VAL A 77 -13.44 -11.40 5.49
N LYS A 78 -13.35 -12.72 5.32
CA LYS A 78 -14.06 -13.67 6.15
C LYS A 78 -13.69 -13.56 7.62
N ASN A 79 -12.41 -13.35 7.91
CA ASN A 79 -11.92 -13.35 9.28
C ASN A 79 -12.15 -12.03 10.00
N TYR A 80 -12.11 -10.88 9.28
CA TYR A 80 -12.03 -9.58 9.94
C TYR A 80 -13.11 -8.57 9.57
N SER A 81 -13.87 -8.76 8.48
CA SER A 81 -14.81 -7.73 8.03
C SER A 81 -15.90 -7.44 9.06
N LYS A 82 -16.40 -8.45 9.77
CA LYS A 82 -17.47 -8.28 10.75
C LYS A 82 -16.96 -7.71 12.07
N SER A 83 -15.72 -8.04 12.44
CA SER A 83 -15.16 -7.61 13.73
C SER A 83 -14.47 -6.26 13.65
N HIS A 84 -13.89 -5.91 12.51
CA HIS A 84 -12.99 -4.73 12.38
C HIS A 84 -13.37 -3.77 11.25
N GLY A 85 -14.36 -4.07 10.43
CA GLY A 85 -14.81 -3.18 9.37
C GLY A 85 -13.75 -2.86 8.34
N LEU A 86 -13.02 -3.87 7.85
CA LEU A 86 -11.95 -3.69 6.88
C LEU A 86 -12.45 -3.10 5.57
N LEU A 87 -11.75 -2.09 5.06
CA LEU A 87 -12.00 -1.54 3.73
C LEU A 87 -11.34 -2.42 2.67
N LEU A 88 -11.95 -2.51 1.48
CA LEU A 88 -11.45 -3.40 0.42
C LEU A 88 -10.03 -3.07 0.00
N ALA A 89 -9.68 -1.79 -0.13
CA ALA A 89 -8.32 -1.41 -0.49
C ALA A 89 -7.30 -1.91 0.55
N ASP A 90 -7.62 -1.77 1.83
CA ASP A 90 -6.76 -2.23 2.92
C ASP A 90 -6.62 -3.76 2.90
N VAL A 91 -7.71 -4.45 2.60
CA VAL A 91 -7.70 -5.92 2.47
C VAL A 91 -6.69 -6.35 1.40
N ILE A 92 -6.75 -5.71 0.24
CA ILE A 92 -5.89 -6.08 -0.89
C ILE A 92 -4.43 -5.74 -0.60
N ILE A 93 -4.18 -4.60 0.04
CA ILE A 93 -2.82 -4.21 0.46
C ILE A 93 -2.27 -5.25 1.44
N ALA A 94 -3.05 -5.59 2.47
CA ALA A 94 -2.64 -6.57 3.47
C ALA A 94 -2.42 -7.96 2.86
N ALA A 95 -3.31 -8.38 1.97
CA ALA A 95 -3.18 -9.67 1.28
C ALA A 95 -1.89 -9.74 0.46
N THR A 96 -1.55 -8.64 -0.21
CA THR A 96 -0.32 -8.56 -0.98
C THR A 96 0.91 -8.70 -0.08
N CYS A 97 0.91 -7.99 1.05
CA CYS A 97 2.01 -8.08 2.02
C CYS A 97 2.16 -9.48 2.59
N LEU A 98 1.04 -10.11 2.95
CA LEU A 98 1.05 -11.48 3.49
C LEU A 98 1.56 -12.48 2.47
N GLU A 99 1.09 -12.37 1.23
CA GLU A 99 1.49 -13.29 0.17
C GLU A 99 2.97 -13.18 -0.16
N LYS A 100 3.51 -11.96 -0.13
CA LYS A 100 4.93 -11.72 -0.40
C LYS A 100 5.81 -11.87 0.84
N ASP A 101 5.22 -11.88 2.03
CA ASP A 101 5.93 -11.84 3.31
C ASP A 101 6.79 -10.57 3.44
N TRP A 102 6.24 -9.44 2.99
CA TRP A 102 6.89 -8.14 3.03
C TRP A 102 6.22 -7.24 4.08
N GLU A 103 7.00 -6.31 4.62
CA GLU A 103 6.49 -5.35 5.60
C GLU A 103 5.63 -4.28 4.94
N LEU A 104 4.62 -3.80 5.69
CA LEU A 104 3.75 -2.71 5.26
C LEU A 104 4.19 -1.41 5.93
N ILE A 105 4.37 -0.37 5.13
CA ILE A 105 4.60 0.99 5.60
C ILE A 105 3.27 1.72 5.61
N THR A 106 2.80 2.11 6.79
CA THR A 106 1.53 2.81 6.95
C THR A 106 1.56 3.70 8.18
N PHE A 107 0.82 4.80 8.13
CA PHE A 107 0.57 5.65 9.31
C PHE A 107 -0.70 5.20 10.03
N ASN A 108 -1.53 4.37 9.41
CA ASN A 108 -2.80 3.90 9.97
C ASN A 108 -2.64 2.51 10.58
N THR A 109 -1.72 2.37 11.52
CA THR A 109 -1.38 1.06 12.08
C THR A 109 -2.59 0.36 12.72
N LYS A 110 -3.51 1.11 13.31
CA LYS A 110 -4.70 0.53 13.93
C LYS A 110 -5.63 -0.17 12.93
N ASP A 111 -5.56 0.20 11.64
CA ASP A 111 -6.36 -0.41 10.60
C ASP A 111 -5.79 -1.75 10.13
N PHE A 112 -4.56 -2.09 10.54
CA PHE A 112 -3.85 -3.27 10.07
C PHE A 112 -3.30 -4.16 11.19
N LYS A 113 -3.05 -3.62 12.39
CA LYS A 113 -2.32 -4.33 13.43
C LYS A 113 -3.00 -5.61 13.93
N PHE A 114 -4.33 -5.72 13.76
CA PHE A 114 -5.07 -6.90 14.17
C PHE A 114 -4.92 -8.08 13.22
N ILE A 115 -4.38 -7.85 12.02
CA ILE A 115 -4.24 -8.90 11.01
C ILE A 115 -3.08 -9.82 11.38
N ARG A 116 -3.40 -11.08 11.62
CA ARG A 116 -2.40 -12.07 12.04
C ARG A 116 -1.39 -12.32 10.95
N GLY A 117 -0.11 -12.24 11.32
CA GLY A 117 0.99 -12.50 10.40
C GLY A 117 1.44 -11.29 9.59
N LEU A 118 0.69 -10.18 9.62
CA LEU A 118 1.08 -8.97 8.91
C LEU A 118 2.18 -8.25 9.67
N LYS A 119 3.27 -7.93 8.97
CA LYS A 119 4.40 -7.21 9.55
C LYS A 119 4.29 -5.74 9.20
N LEU A 120 4.35 -4.88 10.22
CA LEU A 120 4.30 -3.43 10.03
C LEU A 120 5.70 -2.85 10.20
N PHE A 121 6.10 -1.98 9.27
CA PHE A 121 7.38 -1.30 9.34
C PHE A 121 7.24 -0.08 10.26
N SER A 122 8.05 0.01 11.32
CA SER A 122 7.87 1.00 12.38
C SER A 122 8.92 2.12 12.40
N LYS A 123 9.78 2.21 11.39
CA LYS A 123 10.91 3.16 11.41
C LYS A 123 10.73 4.37 10.50
N ILE A 124 9.50 4.72 10.20
CA ILE A 124 9.18 5.92 9.43
C ILE A 124 8.95 7.13 10.33
#